data_1ae52557da5293f825325565fc9d0a5b
#
_entry.id   1ae52557da5293f825325565fc9d0a5b
#
_cell.length_a   1.000
_cell.length_b   1.000
_cell.length_c   1.000
_cell.angle_alpha   90.00
_cell.angle_beta   90.00
_cell.angle_gamma   90.00
#
_symmetry.space_group_name_H-M   'P 1'
#
loop_
_entity.id
_entity.type
_entity.pdbx_description
1 polymer ?
#
loop_
_entity_poly.entity_id
_entity_poly.type
_entity_poly.pdbx_seq_one_letter_code
_entity_poly.pdbx_strand_id
1 'polypeptide(L)'
;MSEQHNIPPLDDWRRQGQEKYLKGVKLVFRQYKPYRKEWDHDHCEFCGAKFSQNEGDLNEGYSTEDGYRWICSECFNDFKEEFSWQVEE
;
A
#
# COMPACT_ATOMS: atom_id res chain seq x y z
N MET A 1 9.44 26.88 0.06
CA MET A 1 8.88 26.50 0.20
C MET A 1 8.95 25.45 0.38
N SER A 2 8.91 25.00 0.58
CA SER A 2 8.92 24.00 0.81
C SER A 2 8.30 23.15 0.30
N GLU A 3 8.40 22.43 -0.09
CA GLU A 3 7.74 21.68 -0.48
C GLU A 3 7.30 20.98 0.22
N GLN A 4 6.74 20.85 0.00
CA GLN A 4 6.17 20.28 0.77
C GLN A 4 5.59 19.17 0.43
N HIS A 5 5.57 18.27 1.12
CA HIS A 5 4.97 17.01 0.97
C HIS A 5 3.50 17.18 0.99
N ASN A 6 2.82 16.61 0.08
CA ASN A 6 1.39 16.73 -0.04
C ASN A 6 0.68 15.70 0.80
N ILE A 7 0.34 16.09 2.03
CA ILE A 7 -0.39 15.21 2.89
C ILE A 7 -1.87 15.26 2.49
N PRO A 8 -2.51 14.13 2.26
CA PRO A 8 -3.91 14.15 1.87
C PRO A 8 -4.79 14.82 2.92
N PRO A 9 -5.90 15.43 2.51
CA PRO A 9 -6.80 16.07 3.47
C PRO A 9 -7.29 15.08 4.50
N LEU A 10 -7.67 15.59 5.66
CA LEU A 10 -8.14 14.73 6.73
C LEU A 10 -9.38 13.94 6.35
N ASP A 11 -10.18 14.44 5.43
CA ASP A 11 -11.38 13.74 5.00
C ASP A 11 -11.16 12.91 3.73
N ASP A 12 -9.93 12.62 3.40
CA ASP A 12 -9.65 11.77 2.24
C ASP A 12 -10.34 10.44 2.39
N TRP A 13 -11.14 10.06 1.38
CA TRP A 13 -11.97 8.87 1.42
C TRP A 13 -11.18 7.58 1.62
N ARG A 14 -9.89 7.62 1.34
CA ARG A 14 -9.05 6.43 1.46
C ARG A 14 -8.76 6.05 2.91
N ARG A 15 -8.95 6.98 3.84
CA ARG A 15 -8.71 6.67 5.25
C ARG A 15 -9.90 5.92 5.82
N GLN A 16 -9.69 4.67 6.17
CA GLN A 16 -10.77 3.81 6.63
C GLN A 16 -10.34 2.99 7.83
N GLY A 17 -9.53 3.58 8.71
CA GLY A 17 -9.13 2.89 9.92
C GLY A 17 -7.87 2.06 9.80
N GLN A 18 -7.14 2.19 8.69
CA GLN A 18 -5.94 1.39 8.49
C GLN A 18 -4.87 1.67 9.53
N GLU A 19 -4.91 2.80 10.21
CA GLU A 19 -3.90 3.09 11.21
C GLU A 19 -3.94 2.06 12.33
N LYS A 20 -5.03 1.35 12.49
CA LYS A 20 -5.13 0.35 13.54
C LYS A 20 -4.22 -0.85 13.29
N TYR A 21 -3.84 -1.08 12.03
CA TYR A 21 -3.01 -2.24 11.72
C TYR A 21 -1.87 -1.94 10.77
N LEU A 22 -1.79 -0.73 10.25
CA LEU A 22 -0.71 -0.40 9.31
C LEU A 22 0.22 0.67 9.82
N LYS A 23 -0.12 1.39 10.87
CA LYS A 23 0.76 2.46 11.32
C LYS A 23 2.05 1.88 11.88
N GLY A 24 3.17 2.41 11.42
CA GLY A 24 4.46 1.99 11.93
C GLY A 24 4.99 0.67 11.43
N VAL A 25 4.30 0.04 10.49
CA VAL A 25 4.75 -1.27 10.02
C VAL A 25 5.88 -1.11 9.01
N LYS A 26 6.63 -2.19 8.84
CA LYS A 26 7.66 -2.24 7.83
C LYS A 26 7.08 -2.82 6.55
N LEU A 27 7.36 -2.18 5.43
CA LEU A 27 6.86 -2.62 4.13
C LEU A 27 8.02 -3.06 3.26
N VAL A 28 7.70 -3.88 2.26
CA VAL A 28 8.65 -4.35 1.28
C VAL A 28 8.13 -4.01 -0.10
N PHE A 29 8.94 -3.38 -0.94
CA PHE A 29 8.55 -3.15 -2.33
C PHE A 29 8.87 -4.41 -3.12
N ARG A 30 7.86 -4.96 -3.77
CA ARG A 30 8.08 -6.22 -4.47
C ARG A 30 7.06 -6.40 -5.57
N GLN A 31 7.34 -7.36 -6.42
CA GLN A 31 6.41 -7.77 -7.44
C GLN A 31 5.26 -8.52 -6.79
N TYR A 32 4.05 -8.36 -7.31
CA TYR A 32 2.89 -9.00 -6.71
C TYR A 32 3.00 -10.51 -6.81
N LYS A 33 2.73 -11.18 -5.71
CA LYS A 33 2.59 -12.62 -5.66
C LYS A 33 1.37 -12.95 -4.82
N PRO A 34 0.57 -13.94 -5.21
CA PRO A 34 -0.57 -14.32 -4.39
C PRO A 34 -0.11 -14.76 -3.00
N TYR A 35 -0.91 -14.42 -2.00
CA TYR A 35 -0.60 -14.77 -0.63
C TYR A 35 -0.50 -16.28 -0.46
N ARG A 36 -1.37 -17.00 -1.15
CA ARG A 36 -1.31 -18.45 -1.14
C ARG A 36 -1.95 -18.97 -2.42
N LYS A 37 -1.98 -20.28 -2.55
CA LYS A 37 -2.28 -20.94 -3.79
C LYS A 37 -3.61 -20.54 -4.44
N GLU A 38 -4.68 -20.44 -3.65
CA GLU A 38 -5.99 -20.09 -4.20
C GLU A 38 -6.22 -18.60 -4.29
N TRP A 39 -5.25 -17.82 -3.93
CA TRP A 39 -5.37 -16.37 -3.86
C TRP A 39 -5.00 -15.83 -5.23
N ASP A 40 -5.90 -15.14 -5.89
CA ASP A 40 -5.57 -14.71 -7.25
C ASP A 40 -5.44 -13.21 -7.42
N HIS A 41 -5.74 -12.42 -6.41
CA HIS A 41 -5.56 -10.99 -6.51
C HIS A 41 -5.65 -10.36 -5.13
N ASP A 42 -5.23 -9.10 -5.07
CA ASP A 42 -5.37 -8.29 -3.88
C ASP A 42 -5.77 -6.90 -4.30
N HIS A 43 -6.13 -6.07 -3.34
CA HIS A 43 -6.48 -4.69 -3.59
C HIS A 43 -5.66 -3.80 -2.69
N CYS A 44 -5.34 -2.59 -3.19
CA CYS A 44 -4.67 -1.61 -2.35
C CYS A 44 -5.52 -1.34 -1.13
N GLU A 45 -4.88 -1.33 0.04
CA GLU A 45 -5.59 -1.14 1.30
C GLU A 45 -6.22 0.23 1.42
N PHE A 46 -5.84 1.16 0.56
CA PHE A 46 -6.35 2.52 0.62
C PHE A 46 -7.29 2.85 -0.53
N CYS A 47 -6.86 2.70 -1.76
CA CYS A 47 -7.68 3.12 -2.90
C CYS A 47 -8.40 1.99 -3.60
N GLY A 48 -8.09 0.75 -3.24
CA GLY A 48 -8.78 -0.39 -3.84
C GLY A 48 -8.25 -0.80 -5.21
N ALA A 49 -7.15 -0.21 -5.67
CA ALA A 49 -6.59 -0.61 -6.96
C ALA A 49 -6.24 -2.09 -6.92
N LYS A 50 -6.47 -2.78 -8.02
CA LYS A 50 -6.33 -4.23 -8.05
C LYS A 50 -4.90 -4.64 -8.39
N PHE A 51 -4.38 -5.56 -7.61
CA PHE A 51 -3.10 -6.23 -7.86
C PHE A 51 -3.38 -7.65 -8.34
N SER A 52 -2.70 -8.07 -9.39
CA SER A 52 -2.79 -9.46 -9.81
C SER A 52 -1.62 -9.76 -10.74
N GLN A 53 -1.56 -10.99 -11.20
CA GLN A 53 -0.57 -11.37 -12.19
C GLN A 53 -1.11 -11.22 -13.60
N ASN A 54 -2.32 -10.72 -13.75
CA ASN A 54 -2.92 -10.51 -15.05
C ASN A 54 -2.49 -9.19 -15.65
N GLU A 55 -2.42 -9.18 -16.96
CA GLU A 55 -2.10 -7.97 -17.68
C GLU A 55 -3.17 -6.91 -17.41
N GLY A 56 -2.75 -5.67 -17.21
CA GLY A 56 -3.69 -4.59 -16.97
C GLY A 56 -3.88 -4.25 -15.50
N ASP A 57 -3.53 -5.16 -14.61
CA ASP A 57 -3.61 -4.90 -13.19
C ASP A 57 -2.23 -4.50 -12.65
N LEU A 58 -2.21 -3.97 -11.44
CA LEU A 58 -0.92 -3.64 -10.83
C LEU A 58 -0.16 -4.93 -10.55
N ASN A 59 1.11 -4.93 -10.89
CA ASN A 59 1.93 -6.12 -10.68
C ASN A 59 3.09 -5.89 -9.72
N GLU A 60 3.15 -4.73 -9.09
CA GLU A 60 4.17 -4.48 -8.08
C GLU A 60 3.69 -3.37 -7.17
N GLY A 61 4.21 -3.35 -5.97
CA GLY A 61 3.83 -2.34 -5.01
C GLY A 61 4.45 -2.67 -3.67
N TYR A 62 3.89 -2.10 -2.63
CA TYR A 62 4.41 -2.26 -1.27
C TYR A 62 3.52 -3.24 -0.51
N SER A 63 4.13 -4.18 0.16
CA SER A 63 3.36 -5.15 0.94
C SER A 63 3.93 -5.25 2.34
N THR A 64 3.12 -5.74 3.26
CA THR A 64 3.63 -6.14 4.56
C THR A 64 4.61 -7.29 4.36
N GLU A 65 5.44 -7.52 5.36
CA GLU A 65 6.50 -8.53 5.22
C GLU A 65 5.94 -9.91 4.93
N ASP A 66 4.75 -10.21 5.45
CA ASP A 66 4.12 -11.50 5.21
C ASP A 66 3.44 -11.58 3.85
N GLY A 67 3.37 -10.47 3.10
CA GLY A 67 2.75 -10.48 1.79
C GLY A 67 1.24 -10.46 1.79
N TYR A 68 0.63 -10.22 2.94
CA TYR A 68 -0.82 -10.29 3.05
C TYR A 68 -1.52 -9.01 2.63
N ARG A 69 -0.95 -7.84 2.95
CA ARG A 69 -1.59 -6.56 2.65
C ARG A 69 -0.76 -5.80 1.62
N TRP A 70 -1.43 -5.13 0.72
CA TRP A 70 -0.77 -4.44 -0.38
C TRP A 70 -1.16 -2.99 -0.46
N ILE A 71 -0.23 -2.14 -0.86
CA ILE A 71 -0.42 -0.71 -0.98
C ILE A 71 0.19 -0.28 -2.30
N CYS A 72 -0.58 0.42 -3.13
CA CYS A 72 -0.04 0.87 -4.40
C CYS A 72 0.95 2.00 -4.17
N SER A 73 1.80 2.24 -5.17
CA SER A 73 2.86 3.23 -5.03
C SER A 73 2.31 4.63 -4.77
N GLU A 74 1.19 4.96 -5.38
CA GLU A 74 0.60 6.28 -5.19
C GLU A 74 0.15 6.48 -3.74
N CYS A 75 -0.56 5.50 -3.20
CA CYS A 75 -1.00 5.61 -1.81
C CYS A 75 0.16 5.52 -0.85
N PHE A 76 1.18 4.73 -1.19
CA PHE A 76 2.37 4.70 -0.36
C PHE A 76 2.98 6.09 -0.25
N ASN A 77 3.15 6.76 -1.37
CA ASN A 77 3.75 8.10 -1.35
C ASN A 77 2.91 9.09 -0.56
N ASP A 78 1.59 8.99 -0.68
CA ASP A 78 0.70 9.92 -0.02
C ASP A 78 0.66 9.73 1.48
N PHE A 79 0.76 8.51 1.96
CA PHE A 79 0.53 8.23 3.37
C PHE A 79 1.77 7.79 4.15
N LYS A 80 2.91 7.66 3.51
CA LYS A 80 4.06 7.05 4.18
C LYS A 80 4.50 7.83 5.42
N GLU A 81 4.43 9.13 5.37
CA GLU A 81 4.86 9.93 6.52
C GLU A 81 3.82 9.88 7.63
N GLU A 82 2.57 9.97 7.25
CA GLU A 82 1.49 9.90 8.23
C GLU A 82 1.52 8.57 8.99
N PHE A 83 1.82 7.48 8.28
CA PHE A 83 1.83 6.15 8.87
C PHE A 83 3.20 5.72 9.37
N SER A 84 4.23 6.54 9.18
CA SER A 84 5.58 6.23 9.65
C SER A 84 6.08 4.90 9.10
N TRP A 85 5.83 4.64 7.85
CA TRP A 85 6.27 3.39 7.25
C TRP A 85 7.77 3.37 7.02
N GLN A 86 8.36 2.22 7.21
CA GLN A 86 9.73 1.95 6.84
C GLN A 86 9.72 0.93 5.72
N VAL A 87 10.66 1.07 4.78
CA VAL A 87 10.71 0.16 3.65
C VAL A 87 12.00 -0.64 3.75
N GLU A 88 11.86 -1.94 3.68
CA GLU A 88 12.99 -2.83 3.66
C GLU A 88 13.43 -3.05 2.22
N GLU A 89 14.74 -2.96 1.98
CA GLU A 89 15.26 -3.15 0.64
C GLU A 89 15.95 -4.45 0.41
#